data_e5affc1446b275724b45000f4771fece
#
_entry.id   e5affc1446b275724b45000f4771fece
#
_cell.length_a   1.000
_cell.length_b   1.000
_cell.length_c   1.000
_cell.angle_alpha   90.00
_cell.angle_beta   90.00
_cell.angle_gamma   90.00
#
_symmetry.space_group_name_H-M   'P 1'
#
loop_
_entity.id
_entity.type
_entity.pdbx_description
1 polymer ?
#
loop_
_entity_poly.entity_id
_entity_poly.type
_entity_poly.pdbx_seq_one_letter_code
_entity_poly.pdbx_strand_id
1 'polypeptide(L)'
;MKKLRVICLAVALMTCGMTAAAQQLGMSAMPEECNMKSLKSNVMVVHPHECLPDGIDEREFKTVFLAGTIDMGNSIDWQTQIADYFATLSGKYILYNPRQEHWDATKEGEMDYQVNWELEHLEKPDVIIMNFLPNSQSPITLLELGLFAKSRKIFVCCPKAFYRYDNIRITCRRYCVPLYDNLQDLLKVVF
;
A
#
# COMPACT_ATOMS: atom_id res chain seq x y z
N MET A 1 29.09 49.69 -48.95
CA MET A 1 28.68 49.91 -47.50
C MET A 1 27.20 49.60 -47.38
N LYS A 2 26.85 48.40 -47.00
CA LYS A 2 25.43 47.92 -46.86
C LYS A 2 25.03 48.00 -45.37
N LYS A 3 24.03 48.82 -45.10
CA LYS A 3 23.45 48.99 -43.75
C LYS A 3 22.61 47.72 -43.41
N LEU A 4 22.99 47.05 -42.31
CA LEU A 4 22.25 45.93 -41.74
C LEU A 4 21.10 46.49 -40.91
N ARG A 5 19.86 46.21 -41.29
CA ARG A 5 18.67 46.57 -40.51
C ARG A 5 18.43 45.45 -39.55
N VAL A 6 18.51 45.79 -38.24
CA VAL A 6 18.08 44.92 -37.16
C VAL A 6 16.55 44.96 -37.08
N ILE A 7 15.91 43.85 -37.31
CA ILE A 7 14.47 43.69 -37.11
C ILE A 7 14.28 43.17 -35.67
N CYS A 8 13.79 44.05 -34.82
CA CYS A 8 13.29 43.66 -33.48
C CYS A 8 11.98 42.92 -33.67
N LEU A 9 12.00 41.60 -33.43
CA LEU A 9 10.79 40.78 -33.36
C LEU A 9 10.25 40.92 -31.93
N ALA A 10 9.18 41.64 -31.76
CA ALA A 10 8.43 41.71 -30.49
C ALA A 10 7.70 40.38 -30.33
N VAL A 11 8.15 39.55 -29.41
CA VAL A 11 7.43 38.36 -28.95
C VAL A 11 6.33 38.83 -28.02
N ALA A 12 5.10 38.85 -28.51
CA ALA A 12 3.91 39.03 -27.66
C ALA A 12 3.75 37.82 -26.78
N LEU A 13 3.97 37.97 -25.51
CA LEU A 13 3.57 37.02 -24.46
C LEU A 13 2.05 37.01 -24.43
N MET A 14 1.44 36.03 -25.10
CA MET A 14 0.10 35.62 -24.78
C MET A 14 0.13 34.86 -23.45
N THR A 15 -0.16 35.54 -22.37
CA THR A 15 -0.55 34.93 -21.12
C THR A 15 -1.91 34.27 -21.32
N CYS A 16 -1.89 33.00 -21.71
CA CYS A 16 -3.07 32.17 -21.63
C CYS A 16 -3.43 32.05 -20.16
N GLY A 17 -4.49 32.72 -19.76
CA GLY A 17 -5.10 32.55 -18.43
C GLY A 17 -5.59 31.13 -18.28
N MET A 18 -4.76 30.25 -17.74
CA MET A 18 -5.20 29.03 -17.14
C MET A 18 -5.91 29.39 -15.84
N THR A 19 -7.21 29.61 -15.96
CA THR A 19 -8.10 29.66 -14.79
C THR A 19 -7.89 28.37 -13.99
N ALA A 20 -7.61 28.58 -12.73
CA ALA A 20 -7.55 27.58 -11.69
C ALA A 20 -8.86 26.80 -11.60
N ALA A 21 -8.92 25.71 -12.30
CA ALA A 21 -9.84 24.62 -12.08
C ALA A 21 -9.04 23.39 -11.59
N ALA A 22 -8.07 23.64 -10.75
CA ALA A 22 -7.50 22.64 -9.86
C ALA A 22 -8.36 22.60 -8.62
N GLN A 23 -9.55 22.05 -8.87
CA GLN A 23 -10.46 21.92 -7.91
C GLN A 23 -10.55 20.70 -7.34
N GLN A 24 -10.49 20.65 -6.02
CA GLN A 24 -11.38 19.90 -5.12
C GLN A 24 -11.63 18.44 -5.56
N LEU A 25 -10.57 17.66 -5.67
CA LEU A 25 -10.58 16.33 -5.12
C LEU A 25 -10.90 16.52 -3.64
N GLY A 26 -12.13 16.19 -3.25
CA GLY A 26 -12.60 16.31 -1.89
C GLY A 26 -11.68 15.51 -0.99
N MET A 27 -10.77 16.22 -0.33
CA MET A 27 -10.14 15.70 0.86
C MET A 27 -11.27 15.57 1.88
N SER A 28 -11.77 14.35 2.01
CA SER A 28 -12.61 13.98 3.13
C SER A 28 -11.87 14.39 4.40
N ALA A 29 -12.53 15.16 5.24
CA ALA A 29 -11.96 15.57 6.53
C ALA A 29 -11.48 14.32 7.27
N MET A 30 -10.24 14.35 7.73
CA MET A 30 -9.67 13.31 8.60
C MET A 30 -10.62 13.08 9.79
N PRO A 31 -10.83 11.83 10.22
CA PRO A 31 -11.66 11.59 11.41
C PRO A 31 -11.05 12.25 12.64
N GLU A 32 -11.88 12.96 13.42
CA GLU A 32 -11.47 13.77 14.58
C GLU A 32 -10.98 12.95 15.79
N GLU A 33 -11.14 11.62 15.78
CA GLU A 33 -10.67 10.75 16.87
C GLU A 33 -9.88 9.56 16.32
N CYS A 34 -8.58 9.61 16.59
CA CYS A 34 -7.66 8.52 16.27
C CYS A 34 -7.74 7.44 17.35
N ASN A 35 -8.38 6.33 17.06
CA ASN A 35 -8.53 5.20 17.98
C ASN A 35 -7.62 4.04 17.56
N MET A 36 -6.44 3.95 18.18
CA MET A 36 -5.47 2.90 17.89
C MET A 36 -5.45 1.78 18.92
N LYS A 37 -5.44 0.54 18.44
CA LYS A 37 -5.03 -0.62 19.24
C LYS A 37 -3.50 -0.76 19.16
N SER A 38 -2.76 -0.18 20.12
CA SER A 38 -1.33 -0.47 20.27
C SER A 38 -1.14 -1.87 20.82
N LEU A 39 -0.53 -2.78 20.04
CA LEU A 39 -0.28 -4.15 20.52
C LEU A 39 0.88 -4.23 21.52
N LYS A 40 1.95 -3.48 21.32
CA LYS A 40 3.13 -3.37 22.24
C LYS A 40 3.90 -2.09 21.89
N SER A 41 4.79 -1.67 22.77
CA SER A 41 5.58 -0.44 22.61
C SER A 41 6.48 -0.37 21.34
N ASN A 42 6.72 -1.49 20.69
CA ASN A 42 7.57 -1.59 19.50
C ASN A 42 6.82 -1.90 18.20
N VAL A 43 5.52 -2.17 18.24
CA VAL A 43 4.68 -2.46 17.06
C VAL A 43 3.40 -1.66 17.11
N MET A 44 3.13 -0.93 16.06
CA MET A 44 1.87 -0.24 15.83
C MET A 44 1.18 -0.85 14.62
N VAL A 45 -0.13 -1.07 14.71
CA VAL A 45 -0.96 -1.50 13.58
C VAL A 45 -1.89 -0.35 13.24
N VAL A 46 -1.95 0.01 11.95
CA VAL A 46 -2.79 1.09 11.44
C VAL A 46 -3.75 0.50 10.43
N HIS A 47 -5.04 0.68 10.67
CA HIS A 47 -6.12 0.28 9.77
C HIS A 47 -6.68 1.47 8.99
N PRO A 48 -7.48 1.25 7.93
CA PRO A 48 -8.25 2.32 7.32
C PRO A 48 -9.08 3.07 8.37
N HIS A 49 -9.19 4.39 8.23
CA HIS A 49 -9.80 5.33 9.21
C HIS A 49 -9.04 5.48 10.54
N GLU A 50 -7.86 4.88 10.67
CA GLU A 50 -6.97 5.10 11.81
C GLU A 50 -5.77 5.97 11.39
N CYS A 51 -5.16 6.62 12.36
CA CYS A 51 -3.93 7.39 12.17
C CYS A 51 -2.90 7.03 13.25
N LEU A 52 -1.64 7.32 12.98
CA LEU A 52 -0.59 7.18 13.98
C LEU A 52 -0.79 8.22 15.11
N PRO A 53 -0.44 7.89 16.36
CA PRO A 53 -0.48 8.84 17.47
C PRO A 53 0.36 10.07 17.21
N ASP A 54 -0.06 11.21 17.75
CA ASP A 54 0.70 12.44 17.68
C ASP A 54 2.12 12.27 18.25
N GLY A 55 3.10 12.83 17.53
CA GLY A 55 4.50 12.81 17.95
C GLY A 55 5.27 11.53 17.55
N ILE A 56 4.66 10.59 16.85
CA ILE A 56 5.37 9.45 16.27
C ILE A 56 6.16 9.90 15.03
N ASP A 57 7.47 9.66 15.04
CA ASP A 57 8.30 9.80 13.85
C ASP A 57 8.39 8.46 13.11
N GLU A 58 7.67 8.33 12.00
CA GLU A 58 7.64 7.10 11.19
C GLU A 58 9.05 6.64 10.75
N ARG A 59 10.00 7.55 10.63
CA ARG A 59 11.38 7.25 10.23
C ARG A 59 12.15 6.40 11.25
N GLU A 60 11.67 6.31 12.49
CA GLU A 60 12.22 5.43 13.51
C GLU A 60 11.73 3.99 13.39
N PHE A 61 10.75 3.73 12.52
CA PHE A 61 10.08 2.46 12.36
C PHE A 61 10.34 1.87 10.98
N LYS A 62 10.43 0.55 10.91
CA LYS A 62 10.33 -0.16 9.63
C LYS A 62 8.86 -0.32 9.28
N THR A 63 8.46 0.22 8.14
CA THR A 63 7.06 0.22 7.71
C THR A 63 6.76 -0.99 6.82
N VAL A 64 5.64 -1.67 7.09
CA VAL A 64 5.24 -2.90 6.40
C VAL A 64 3.77 -2.83 6.02
N PHE A 65 3.45 -3.04 4.74
CA PHE A 65 2.07 -3.20 4.29
C PHE A 65 1.70 -4.68 4.20
N LEU A 66 0.55 -5.05 4.76
CA LEU A 66 0.07 -6.43 4.82
C LEU A 66 -0.95 -6.71 3.70
N ALA A 67 -0.45 -6.76 2.45
CA ALA A 67 -1.25 -7.07 1.27
C ALA A 67 -1.64 -8.55 1.21
N GLY A 68 -2.79 -8.86 0.65
CA GLY A 68 -3.14 -10.25 0.41
C GLY A 68 -4.61 -10.57 0.57
N THR A 69 -4.90 -11.85 0.71
CA THR A 69 -6.27 -12.34 0.80
C THR A 69 -6.99 -11.81 2.05
N ILE A 70 -8.14 -11.16 1.83
CA ILE A 70 -9.07 -10.72 2.88
C ILE A 70 -10.46 -11.31 2.64
N ASP A 71 -10.87 -11.46 1.35
CA ASP A 71 -12.16 -12.02 0.92
C ASP A 71 -13.34 -11.35 1.64
N MET A 72 -13.36 -10.01 1.66
CA MET A 72 -14.37 -9.22 2.38
C MET A 72 -14.54 -9.64 3.85
N GLY A 73 -13.43 -9.97 4.52
CA GLY A 73 -13.40 -10.40 5.91
C GLY A 73 -13.64 -11.90 6.13
N ASN A 74 -14.01 -12.68 5.09
CA ASN A 74 -14.33 -14.10 5.23
C ASN A 74 -13.11 -15.03 5.28
N SER A 75 -11.91 -14.55 4.93
CA SER A 75 -10.69 -15.33 5.08
C SER A 75 -10.19 -15.34 6.53
N ILE A 76 -9.32 -16.32 6.85
CA ILE A 76 -8.59 -16.29 8.13
C ILE A 76 -7.85 -14.95 8.27
N ASP A 77 -7.83 -14.42 9.48
CA ASP A 77 -7.11 -13.19 9.81
C ASP A 77 -5.63 -13.48 10.03
N TRP A 78 -4.92 -13.66 8.92
CA TRP A 78 -3.47 -13.86 8.93
C TRP A 78 -2.71 -12.58 9.26
N GLN A 79 -3.30 -11.41 9.05
CA GLN A 79 -2.69 -10.12 9.35
C GLN A 79 -2.47 -9.95 10.86
N THR A 80 -3.48 -10.26 11.67
CA THR A 80 -3.34 -10.23 13.14
C THR A 80 -2.29 -11.24 13.62
N GLN A 81 -2.23 -12.44 13.03
CA GLN A 81 -1.19 -13.43 13.37
C GLN A 81 0.22 -12.91 13.06
N ILE A 82 0.40 -12.16 11.98
CA ILE A 82 1.67 -11.50 11.66
C ILE A 82 1.98 -10.40 12.67
N ALA A 83 1.03 -9.58 13.07
CA ALA A 83 1.24 -8.53 14.06
C ALA A 83 1.76 -9.11 15.38
N ASP A 84 1.24 -10.25 15.82
CA ASP A 84 1.74 -10.97 16.99
C ASP A 84 3.18 -11.44 16.82
N TYR A 85 3.55 -11.94 15.63
CA TYR A 85 4.93 -12.30 15.32
C TYR A 85 5.87 -11.09 15.41
N PHE A 86 5.51 -9.96 14.79
CA PHE A 86 6.32 -8.73 14.85
C PHE A 86 6.53 -8.24 16.28
N ALA A 87 5.55 -8.43 17.16
CA ALA A 87 5.67 -8.09 18.58
C ALA A 87 6.72 -8.92 19.34
N THR A 88 7.21 -10.02 18.76
CA THR A 88 8.32 -10.82 19.33
C THR A 88 9.70 -10.36 18.84
N LEU A 89 9.76 -9.54 17.80
CA LEU A 89 11.01 -9.04 17.23
C LEU A 89 11.56 -7.85 18.05
N SER A 90 12.86 -7.60 17.95
CA SER A 90 13.52 -6.51 18.67
C SER A 90 13.43 -5.15 17.98
N GLY A 91 12.96 -5.09 16.71
CA GLY A 91 12.82 -3.86 15.94
C GLY A 91 11.57 -3.07 16.29
N LYS A 92 11.48 -1.82 15.76
CA LYS A 92 10.27 -1.00 15.79
C LYS A 92 9.55 -1.11 14.44
N TYR A 93 8.25 -1.37 14.45
CA TYR A 93 7.48 -1.61 13.23
C TYR A 93 6.15 -0.85 13.21
N ILE A 94 5.78 -0.34 12.03
CA ILE A 94 4.43 0.10 11.72
C ILE A 94 3.88 -0.85 10.67
N LEU A 95 2.75 -1.49 10.97
CA LEU A 95 2.07 -2.42 10.10
C LEU A 95 0.81 -1.77 9.57
N TYR A 96 0.76 -1.50 8.28
CA TYR A 96 -0.45 -1.03 7.60
C TYR A 96 -1.28 -2.25 7.22
N ASN A 97 -2.44 -2.41 7.87
CA ASN A 97 -3.34 -3.54 7.70
C ASN A 97 -4.63 -3.07 7.01
N PRO A 98 -4.87 -3.44 5.74
CA PRO A 98 -6.05 -3.01 5.00
C PRO A 98 -7.35 -3.66 5.47
N ARG A 99 -7.28 -4.69 6.32
CA ARG A 99 -8.47 -5.38 6.84
C ARG A 99 -9.23 -4.46 7.80
N GLN A 100 -10.49 -4.20 7.49
CA GLN A 100 -11.43 -3.54 8.39
C GLN A 100 -12.25 -4.59 9.17
N GLU A 101 -12.53 -4.32 10.44
CA GLU A 101 -13.38 -5.18 11.28
C GLU A 101 -14.85 -5.14 10.81
N HIS A 102 -15.29 -3.95 10.37
CA HIS A 102 -16.64 -3.69 9.91
C HIS A 102 -16.62 -3.01 8.54
N TRP A 103 -16.43 -3.82 7.48
CA TRP A 103 -16.48 -3.34 6.12
C TRP A 103 -17.91 -3.21 5.61
N ASP A 104 -18.32 -2.03 5.17
CA ASP A 104 -19.63 -1.76 4.54
C ASP A 104 -19.44 -1.12 3.16
N ALA A 105 -19.46 -1.93 2.12
CA ALA A 105 -19.36 -1.48 0.72
C ALA A 105 -20.54 -0.63 0.26
N THR A 106 -21.65 -0.57 1.03
CA THR A 106 -22.84 0.23 0.66
C THR A 106 -22.75 1.66 1.17
N LYS A 107 -21.84 1.94 2.10
CA LYS A 107 -21.61 3.29 2.60
C LYS A 107 -21.00 4.16 1.50
N GLU A 108 -21.62 5.30 1.24
CA GLU A 108 -21.18 6.24 0.20
C GLU A 108 -19.73 6.70 0.46
N GLY A 109 -18.89 6.60 -0.58
CA GLY A 109 -17.48 6.99 -0.52
C GLY A 109 -16.53 5.97 0.15
N GLU A 110 -17.03 4.94 0.82
CA GLU A 110 -16.20 3.98 1.55
C GLU A 110 -15.27 3.20 0.62
N MET A 111 -15.75 2.78 -0.54
CA MET A 111 -14.94 2.09 -1.54
C MET A 111 -13.80 2.97 -2.05
N ASP A 112 -14.11 4.23 -2.41
CA ASP A 112 -13.09 5.17 -2.88
C ASP A 112 -12.04 5.46 -1.79
N TYR A 113 -12.49 5.61 -0.54
CA TYR A 113 -11.60 5.79 0.59
C TYR A 113 -10.67 4.59 0.78
N GLN A 114 -11.22 3.37 0.83
CA GLN A 114 -10.44 2.14 1.03
C GLN A 114 -9.39 1.96 -0.06
N VAL A 115 -9.79 2.06 -1.32
CA VAL A 115 -8.88 1.86 -2.46
C VAL A 115 -7.76 2.90 -2.46
N ASN A 116 -8.07 4.18 -2.21
CA ASN A 116 -7.05 5.22 -2.14
C ASN A 116 -6.11 5.02 -0.94
N TRP A 117 -6.64 4.64 0.23
CA TRP A 117 -5.85 4.32 1.41
C TRP A 117 -4.87 3.16 1.14
N GLU A 118 -5.35 2.07 0.50
CA GLU A 118 -4.51 0.92 0.12
C GLU A 118 -3.40 1.34 -0.86
N LEU A 119 -3.73 2.08 -1.91
CA LEU A 119 -2.75 2.53 -2.90
C LEU A 119 -1.68 3.44 -2.28
N GLU A 120 -2.07 4.40 -1.45
CA GLU A 120 -1.13 5.26 -0.75
C GLU A 120 -0.18 4.49 0.17
N HIS A 121 -0.72 3.48 0.88
CA HIS A 121 0.06 2.68 1.81
C HIS A 121 0.82 1.53 1.14
N LEU A 122 0.55 1.20 -0.12
CA LEU A 122 1.38 0.35 -0.96
C LEU A 122 2.57 1.11 -1.56
N GLU A 123 2.44 2.42 -1.79
CA GLU A 123 3.52 3.25 -2.33
C GLU A 123 4.60 3.59 -1.29
N LYS A 124 4.21 3.84 -0.05
CA LYS A 124 5.08 4.38 1.01
C LYS A 124 5.98 3.36 1.72
N PRO A 125 5.55 2.12 2.05
CA PRO A 125 6.24 1.27 3.01
C PRO A 125 7.61 0.81 2.54
N ASP A 126 8.44 0.39 3.49
CA ASP A 126 9.74 -0.24 3.21
C ASP A 126 9.57 -1.64 2.64
N VAL A 127 8.55 -2.36 3.11
CA VAL A 127 8.27 -3.75 2.76
C VAL A 127 6.78 -3.96 2.52
N ILE A 128 6.45 -4.75 1.50
CA ILE A 128 5.11 -5.25 1.25
C ILE A 128 5.14 -6.78 1.41
N ILE A 129 4.44 -7.30 2.40
CA ILE A 129 4.16 -8.73 2.52
C ILE A 129 2.86 -8.99 1.78
N MET A 130 2.91 -9.87 0.78
CA MET A 130 1.74 -10.21 -0.03
C MET A 130 1.42 -11.70 0.12
N ASN A 131 0.32 -12.01 0.81
CA ASN A 131 -0.05 -13.38 1.18
C ASN A 131 -1.31 -13.85 0.45
N PHE A 132 -1.16 -14.88 -0.39
CA PHE A 132 -2.26 -15.55 -1.08
C PHE A 132 -2.70 -16.80 -0.31
N LEU A 133 -4.01 -16.97 -0.14
CA LEU A 133 -4.58 -18.15 0.50
C LEU A 133 -5.12 -19.13 -0.56
N PRO A 134 -4.97 -20.45 -0.36
CA PRO A 134 -5.22 -21.46 -1.42
C PRO A 134 -6.67 -21.52 -1.93
N ASN A 135 -7.63 -21.19 -1.09
CA ASN A 135 -9.07 -21.27 -1.40
C ASN A 135 -9.70 -19.92 -1.81
N SER A 136 -8.88 -18.91 -2.06
CA SER A 136 -9.32 -17.57 -2.46
C SER A 136 -9.05 -17.32 -3.95
N GLN A 137 -9.76 -16.35 -4.52
CA GLN A 137 -9.45 -15.80 -5.84
C GLN A 137 -8.52 -14.59 -5.76
N SER A 138 -8.58 -13.81 -4.69
CA SER A 138 -7.73 -12.64 -4.40
C SER A 138 -7.51 -11.70 -5.62
N PRO A 139 -8.57 -11.25 -6.31
CA PRO A 139 -8.42 -10.48 -7.55
C PRO A 139 -7.69 -9.16 -7.34
N ILE A 140 -7.96 -8.48 -6.21
CA ILE A 140 -7.31 -7.21 -5.87
C ILE A 140 -5.82 -7.43 -5.57
N THR A 141 -5.49 -8.46 -4.80
CA THR A 141 -4.09 -8.81 -4.53
C THR A 141 -3.31 -9.14 -5.82
N LEU A 142 -3.96 -9.78 -6.81
CA LEU A 142 -3.36 -10.01 -8.12
C LEU A 142 -3.11 -8.69 -8.88
N LEU A 143 -4.04 -7.73 -8.80
CA LEU A 143 -3.88 -6.39 -9.36
C LEU A 143 -2.71 -5.65 -8.71
N GLU A 144 -2.64 -5.63 -7.39
CA GLU A 144 -1.57 -5.01 -6.61
C GLU A 144 -0.20 -5.62 -6.91
N LEU A 145 -0.13 -6.96 -7.02
CA LEU A 145 1.10 -7.62 -7.46
C LEU A 145 1.56 -7.10 -8.82
N GLY A 146 0.64 -6.94 -9.78
CA GLY A 146 0.95 -6.39 -11.10
C GLY A 146 1.47 -4.95 -11.03
N LEU A 147 0.85 -4.10 -10.22
CA LEU A 147 1.22 -2.69 -10.03
C LEU A 147 2.60 -2.54 -9.37
N PHE A 148 2.86 -3.31 -8.32
CA PHE A 148 4.02 -3.11 -7.45
C PHE A 148 5.16 -4.13 -7.65
N ALA A 149 5.06 -5.12 -8.56
CA ALA A 149 6.11 -6.11 -8.80
C ALA A 149 7.49 -5.50 -9.11
N LYS A 150 7.54 -4.30 -9.69
CA LYS A 150 8.79 -3.59 -9.99
C LYS A 150 9.35 -2.76 -8.83
N SER A 151 8.61 -2.60 -7.75
CA SER A 151 8.99 -1.71 -6.63
C SER A 151 10.23 -2.19 -5.86
N ARG A 152 10.56 -3.49 -5.94
CA ARG A 152 11.58 -4.17 -5.12
C ARG A 152 11.25 -4.23 -3.62
N LYS A 153 10.02 -3.92 -3.24
CA LYS A 153 9.55 -3.93 -1.85
C LYS A 153 8.72 -5.17 -1.51
N ILE A 154 8.23 -5.90 -2.54
CA ILE A 154 7.29 -7.02 -2.37
C ILE A 154 8.02 -8.31 -2.05
N PHE A 155 7.49 -9.04 -1.07
CA PHE A 155 7.77 -10.42 -0.76
C PHE A 155 6.46 -11.21 -0.80
N VAL A 156 6.39 -12.23 -1.63
CA VAL A 156 5.16 -12.97 -1.91
C VAL A 156 5.16 -14.31 -1.19
N CYS A 157 4.09 -14.60 -0.48
CA CYS A 157 3.72 -15.94 -0.04
C CYS A 157 2.55 -16.44 -0.91
N CYS A 158 2.76 -17.53 -1.62
CA CYS A 158 1.72 -18.13 -2.44
C CYS A 158 1.86 -19.66 -2.43
N PRO A 159 0.91 -20.40 -1.82
CA PRO A 159 0.94 -21.85 -1.83
C PRO A 159 0.67 -22.39 -3.25
N LYS A 160 1.28 -23.52 -3.59
CA LYS A 160 1.13 -24.17 -4.91
C LYS A 160 -0.32 -24.53 -5.25
N ALA A 161 -1.17 -24.66 -4.24
CA ALA A 161 -2.60 -24.93 -4.41
C ALA A 161 -3.42 -23.70 -4.84
N PHE A 162 -2.85 -22.50 -4.83
CA PHE A 162 -3.54 -21.31 -5.31
C PHE A 162 -3.83 -21.42 -6.83
N TYR A 163 -5.05 -21.15 -7.25
CA TYR A 163 -5.51 -21.41 -8.64
C TYR A 163 -4.71 -20.68 -9.73
N ARG A 164 -4.06 -19.57 -9.41
CA ARG A 164 -3.19 -18.77 -10.32
C ARG A 164 -1.72 -18.83 -9.93
N TYR A 165 -1.30 -19.86 -9.21
CA TYR A 165 0.09 -20.00 -8.75
C TYR A 165 1.11 -19.79 -9.87
N ASP A 166 0.91 -20.41 -11.06
CA ASP A 166 1.87 -20.27 -12.17
C ASP A 166 1.96 -18.83 -12.71
N ASN A 167 0.85 -18.09 -12.76
CA ASN A 167 0.87 -16.68 -13.13
C ASN A 167 1.74 -15.88 -12.14
N ILE A 168 1.54 -16.09 -10.84
CA ILE A 168 2.31 -15.44 -9.78
C ILE A 168 3.79 -15.83 -9.89
N ARG A 169 4.09 -17.11 -9.94
CA ARG A 169 5.45 -17.64 -10.03
C ARG A 169 6.23 -17.07 -11.22
N ILE A 170 5.60 -17.01 -12.40
CA ILE A 170 6.22 -16.49 -13.62
C ILE A 170 6.44 -14.96 -13.48
N THR A 171 5.47 -14.23 -12.94
CA THR A 171 5.58 -12.79 -12.68
C THR A 171 6.69 -12.50 -11.68
N CYS A 172 6.71 -13.19 -10.55
CA CYS A 172 7.74 -13.04 -9.52
C CYS A 172 9.13 -13.29 -10.08
N ARG A 173 9.30 -14.38 -10.86
CA ARG A 173 10.58 -14.67 -11.52
C ARG A 173 10.98 -13.56 -12.51
N ARG A 174 10.04 -13.03 -13.29
CA ARG A 174 10.30 -11.97 -14.28
C ARG A 174 10.79 -10.68 -13.65
N TYR A 175 10.26 -10.33 -12.48
CA TYR A 175 10.55 -9.07 -11.78
C TYR A 175 11.48 -9.24 -10.57
N CYS A 176 12.08 -10.44 -10.39
CA CYS A 176 12.95 -10.76 -9.26
C CYS A 176 12.27 -10.53 -7.89
N VAL A 177 10.98 -10.81 -7.80
CA VAL A 177 10.22 -10.79 -6.55
C VAL A 177 10.43 -12.11 -5.82
N PRO A 178 10.86 -12.12 -4.55
CA PRO A 178 10.98 -13.33 -3.74
C PRO A 178 9.61 -13.99 -3.55
N LEU A 179 9.54 -15.30 -3.77
CA LEU A 179 8.32 -16.11 -3.66
C LEU A 179 8.56 -17.27 -2.71
N TYR A 180 7.66 -17.42 -1.74
CA TYR A 180 7.68 -18.44 -0.69
C TYR A 180 6.41 -19.27 -0.72
N ASP A 181 6.51 -20.58 -0.37
CA ASP A 181 5.36 -21.48 -0.32
C ASP A 181 4.54 -21.30 0.98
N ASN A 182 5.15 -20.74 2.02
CA ASN A 182 4.48 -20.46 3.29
C ASN A 182 4.97 -19.15 3.94
N LEU A 183 4.11 -18.59 4.79
CA LEU A 183 4.33 -17.28 5.39
C LEU A 183 5.45 -17.27 6.43
N GLN A 184 5.64 -18.38 7.16
CA GLN A 184 6.69 -18.45 8.19
C GLN A 184 8.09 -18.37 7.58
N ASP A 185 8.32 -19.03 6.45
CA ASP A 185 9.61 -18.97 5.76
C ASP A 185 9.88 -17.57 5.18
N LEU A 186 8.83 -16.91 4.67
CA LEU A 186 8.93 -15.52 4.23
C LEU A 186 9.38 -14.62 5.39
N LEU A 187 8.69 -14.70 6.53
CA LEU A 187 8.97 -13.82 7.68
C LEU A 187 10.39 -13.99 8.22
N LYS A 188 10.88 -15.23 8.34
CA LYS A 188 12.23 -15.53 8.82
C LYS A 188 13.35 -14.97 7.93
N VAL A 189 13.06 -14.80 6.63
CA VAL A 189 14.07 -14.30 5.68
C VAL A 189 14.06 -12.77 5.60
N VAL A 190 12.89 -12.15 5.79
CA VAL A 190 12.72 -10.70 5.62
C VAL A 190 13.02 -9.93 6.89
N PHE A 191 12.83 -10.55 8.06
CA PHE A 191 12.95 -9.95 9.39
C PHE A 191 13.77 -10.83 10.33
#